data_30b892f17a2b5abfb85b29f7f86ea876
#
_entry.id   30b892f17a2b5abfb85b29f7f86ea876
#
_cell.length_a   1.000
_cell.length_b   1.000
_cell.length_c   1.000
_cell.angle_alpha   90.00
_cell.angle_beta   90.00
_cell.angle_gamma   90.00
#
_symmetry.space_group_name_H-M   'P 1'
#
loop_
_entity.id
_entity.type
_entity.pdbx_description
1 polymer ?
#
loop_
_entity_poly.entity_id
_entity_poly.type
_entity_poly.pdbx_seq_one_letter_code
_entity_poly.pdbx_strand_id
1 'polypeptide(L)'
;RRQRQMCIRDSIPTNRKVIRDDRQDLVYKTKREKYNAVIEEIVKLVEAGRPVLVGTTSVEISELLSRMLKLRGIRHNVLNAKHHEKEAEIVAQAGHLGAVTIATNMAGRGTDIMLGGNAEYMAKSELRKQGLSDELIAESNSFAETDDPEILAARAAYAEAYKRFKAETDKQAAVSYTHLTLPT
;
A
#
# COMPACT_ATOMS: atom_id res chain seq x y z
N ARG A 1 15.21 24.84 -47.26
CA ARG A 1 14.64 25.37 -46.01
C ARG A 1 14.37 24.18 -45.11
N ARG A 2 15.25 23.89 -44.13
CA ARG A 2 14.98 22.91 -43.07
C ARG A 2 13.94 23.54 -42.16
N GLN A 3 12.70 23.00 -42.14
CA GLN A 3 11.75 23.27 -41.10
C GLN A 3 12.33 22.73 -39.79
N ARG A 4 12.64 23.63 -38.86
CA ARG A 4 12.91 23.27 -37.46
C ARG A 4 11.62 22.71 -36.93
N GLN A 5 11.53 21.41 -36.74
CA GLN A 5 10.53 20.82 -35.88
C GLN A 5 10.78 21.35 -34.47
N MET A 6 10.03 22.35 -34.09
CA MET A 6 9.95 22.75 -32.68
C MET A 6 9.27 21.62 -31.95
N CYS A 7 10.00 20.90 -31.12
CA CYS A 7 9.40 20.00 -30.15
C CYS A 7 8.62 20.88 -29.17
N ILE A 8 7.33 21.01 -29.37
CA ILE A 8 6.42 21.62 -28.41
C ILE A 8 6.33 20.63 -27.25
N ARG A 9 6.94 20.97 -26.14
CA ARG A 9 6.75 20.27 -24.86
C ARG A 9 5.74 21.06 -24.06
N ASP A 10 4.50 20.60 -24.04
CA ASP A 10 3.49 21.15 -23.18
C ASP A 10 3.51 20.43 -21.83
N SER A 11 3.55 21.21 -20.75
CA SER A 11 3.38 20.67 -19.41
C SER A 11 1.89 20.62 -19.10
N ILE A 12 1.35 19.44 -18.99
CA ILE A 12 -0.05 19.26 -18.53
C ILE A 12 -0.04 19.40 -17.02
N PRO A 13 -0.72 20.40 -16.44
CA PRO A 13 -0.78 20.56 -15.00
C PRO A 13 -1.52 19.41 -14.35
N THR A 14 -1.09 19.03 -13.15
CA THR A 14 -1.78 18.01 -12.35
C THR A 14 -3.10 18.55 -11.83
N ASN A 15 -4.12 17.68 -11.68
CA ASN A 15 -5.43 18.04 -11.13
C ASN A 15 -5.33 18.61 -9.71
N ARG A 16 -4.37 18.15 -8.90
CA ARG A 16 -4.08 18.63 -7.56
C ARG A 16 -2.63 19.10 -7.48
N LYS A 17 -2.35 19.99 -6.54
CA LYS A 17 -0.97 20.46 -6.29
C LYS A 17 -0.07 19.26 -5.97
N VAL A 18 1.09 19.18 -6.62
CA VAL A 18 2.12 18.18 -6.30
C VAL A 18 2.73 18.55 -4.94
N ILE A 19 2.58 17.65 -3.97
CA ILE A 19 3.13 17.78 -2.61
C ILE A 19 4.23 16.77 -2.32
N ARG A 20 4.58 15.94 -3.33
CA ARG A 20 5.67 14.98 -3.24
C ARG A 20 6.99 15.69 -3.01
N ASP A 21 7.76 15.24 -2.03
CA ASP A 21 9.10 15.73 -1.70
C ASP A 21 10.12 14.66 -2.10
N ASP A 22 10.79 14.90 -3.24
CA ASP A 22 11.85 14.01 -3.73
C ASP A 22 13.17 14.43 -3.10
N ARG A 23 13.67 13.62 -2.16
CA ARG A 23 14.93 13.86 -1.47
C ARG A 23 16.11 13.34 -2.29
N GLN A 24 17.26 13.94 -2.08
CA GLN A 24 18.50 13.48 -2.69
C GLN A 24 18.97 12.16 -2.09
N ASP A 25 19.70 11.38 -2.89
CA ASP A 25 20.30 10.13 -2.46
C ASP A 25 21.32 10.35 -1.35
N LEU A 26 21.27 9.48 -0.32
CA LEU A 26 22.24 9.47 0.77
C LEU A 26 23.28 8.39 0.53
N VAL A 27 24.55 8.80 0.44
CA VAL A 27 25.68 7.89 0.19
C VAL A 27 26.36 7.57 1.51
N TYR A 28 26.57 6.28 1.78
CA TYR A 28 27.19 5.75 3.00
C TYR A 28 28.51 5.04 2.67
N LYS A 29 29.48 5.12 3.57
CA LYS A 29 30.77 4.42 3.40
C LYS A 29 30.63 2.91 3.54
N THR A 30 29.74 2.45 4.42
CA THR A 30 29.54 1.02 4.70
C THR A 30 28.08 0.61 4.59
N LYS A 31 27.84 -0.66 4.21
CA LYS A 31 26.49 -1.24 4.20
C LYS A 31 25.82 -1.19 5.58
N ARG A 32 26.61 -1.34 6.64
CA ARG A 32 26.11 -1.31 8.02
C ARG A 32 25.54 0.06 8.38
N GLU A 33 26.28 1.12 8.06
CA GLU A 33 25.80 2.50 8.27
C GLU A 33 24.52 2.77 7.49
N LYS A 34 24.47 2.36 6.20
CA LYS A 34 23.28 2.47 5.37
C LYS A 34 22.07 1.81 6.02
N TYR A 35 22.19 0.55 6.44
CA TYR A 35 21.04 -0.17 7.01
C TYR A 35 20.61 0.40 8.35
N ASN A 36 21.53 0.85 9.19
CA ASN A 36 21.19 1.53 10.45
C ASN A 36 20.43 2.82 10.19
N ALA A 37 20.88 3.64 9.22
CA ALA A 37 20.19 4.88 8.85
C ALA A 37 18.77 4.61 8.29
N VAL A 38 18.61 3.56 7.46
CA VAL A 38 17.30 3.14 6.97
C VAL A 38 16.36 2.77 8.12
N ILE A 39 16.85 1.99 9.10
CA ILE A 39 16.04 1.60 10.26
C ILE A 39 15.66 2.83 11.12
N GLU A 40 16.58 3.75 11.33
CA GLU A 40 16.30 4.98 12.09
C GLU A 40 15.26 5.86 11.40
N GLU A 41 15.32 5.97 10.08
CA GLU A 41 14.32 6.71 9.31
C GLU A 41 12.95 6.03 9.36
N ILE A 42 12.89 4.70 9.26
CA ILE A 42 11.65 3.93 9.42
C ILE A 42 11.04 4.19 10.81
N VAL A 43 11.83 4.15 11.87
CA VAL A 43 11.35 4.44 13.24
C VAL A 43 10.69 5.80 13.32
N LYS A 44 11.36 6.84 12.83
CA LYS A 44 10.83 8.23 12.82
C LYS A 44 9.52 8.34 12.06
N LEU A 45 9.41 7.68 10.90
CA LEU A 45 8.21 7.71 10.08
C LEU A 45 7.04 6.96 10.73
N VAL A 46 7.32 5.82 11.37
CA VAL A 46 6.32 5.04 12.11
C VAL A 46 5.81 5.82 13.33
N GLU A 47 6.70 6.48 14.08
CA GLU A 47 6.32 7.35 15.21
C GLU A 47 5.47 8.54 14.75
N ALA A 48 5.71 9.04 13.54
CA ALA A 48 4.88 10.06 12.90
C ALA A 48 3.55 9.50 12.32
N GLY A 49 3.26 8.20 12.49
CA GLY A 49 2.06 7.53 11.99
C GLY A 49 2.02 7.32 10.47
N ARG A 50 3.15 7.47 9.77
CA ARG A 50 3.19 7.34 8.29
C ARG A 50 3.36 5.89 7.85
N PRO A 51 2.67 5.46 6.78
CA PRO A 51 2.99 4.20 6.14
C PRO A 51 4.37 4.29 5.44
N VAL A 52 5.12 3.20 5.52
CA VAL A 52 6.48 3.13 4.97
C VAL A 52 6.61 1.95 4.03
N LEU A 53 7.03 2.21 2.79
CA LEU A 53 7.38 1.18 1.82
C LEU A 53 8.89 1.19 1.58
N VAL A 54 9.54 0.07 1.85
CA VAL A 54 10.99 -0.10 1.69
C VAL A 54 11.26 -1.00 0.50
N GLY A 55 11.80 -0.42 -0.58
CA GLY A 55 12.23 -1.18 -1.76
C GLY A 55 13.60 -1.82 -1.54
N THR A 56 13.72 -3.11 -1.85
CA THR A 56 14.99 -3.84 -1.79
C THR A 56 15.31 -4.52 -3.11
N THR A 57 16.60 -4.67 -3.42
CA THR A 57 17.06 -5.28 -4.67
C THR A 57 17.16 -6.80 -4.59
N SER A 58 17.19 -7.38 -3.40
CA SER A 58 17.29 -8.84 -3.22
C SER A 58 16.49 -9.33 -2.01
N VAL A 59 16.17 -10.61 -2.03
CA VAL A 59 15.44 -11.28 -0.93
C VAL A 59 16.28 -11.29 0.36
N GLU A 60 17.61 -11.49 0.25
CA GLU A 60 18.50 -11.51 1.41
C GLU A 60 18.51 -10.17 2.14
N ILE A 61 18.48 -9.05 1.40
CA ILE A 61 18.42 -7.71 1.98
C ILE A 61 17.08 -7.51 2.69
N SER A 62 15.99 -7.97 2.09
CA SER A 62 14.65 -7.88 2.70
C SER A 62 14.59 -8.65 4.02
N GLU A 63 15.17 -9.86 4.07
CA GLU A 63 15.23 -10.67 5.28
C GLU A 63 16.16 -10.07 6.34
N LEU A 64 17.28 -9.45 5.93
CA LEU A 64 18.19 -8.75 6.84
C LEU A 64 17.49 -7.57 7.51
N LEU A 65 16.85 -6.70 6.73
CA LEU A 65 16.09 -5.56 7.24
C LEU A 65 14.94 -6.02 8.14
N SER A 66 14.25 -7.10 7.78
CA SER A 66 13.20 -7.69 8.60
C SER A 66 13.72 -8.11 9.97
N ARG A 67 14.88 -8.79 10.04
CA ARG A 67 15.52 -9.15 11.33
C ARG A 67 15.88 -7.92 12.16
N MET A 68 16.42 -6.89 11.52
CA MET A 68 16.78 -5.64 12.21
C MET A 68 15.54 -4.91 12.77
N LEU A 69 14.44 -4.86 12.02
CA LEU A 69 13.18 -4.27 12.48
C LEU A 69 12.55 -5.06 13.63
N LYS A 70 12.60 -6.41 13.57
CA LYS A 70 12.16 -7.28 14.67
C LYS A 70 12.90 -6.99 15.97
N LEU A 71 14.23 -6.81 15.90
CA LEU A 71 15.06 -6.45 17.07
C LEU A 71 14.69 -5.09 17.66
N ARG A 72 14.14 -4.17 16.86
CA ARG A 72 13.63 -2.87 17.31
C ARG A 72 12.15 -2.91 17.73
N GLY A 73 11.50 -4.09 17.67
CA GLY A 73 10.08 -4.24 18.02
C GLY A 73 9.09 -3.64 17.05
N ILE A 74 9.52 -3.32 15.81
CA ILE A 74 8.65 -2.70 14.80
C ILE A 74 7.89 -3.79 14.04
N ARG A 75 6.56 -3.70 14.04
CA ARG A 75 5.69 -4.55 13.22
C ARG A 75 5.88 -4.21 11.76
N HIS A 76 6.10 -5.21 10.93
CA HIS A 76 6.29 -5.03 9.49
C HIS A 76 5.87 -6.27 8.72
N ASN A 77 5.57 -6.09 7.45
CA ASN A 77 5.28 -7.13 6.49
C ASN A 77 6.44 -7.23 5.48
N VAL A 78 6.70 -8.44 4.99
CA VAL A 78 7.71 -8.67 3.95
C VAL A 78 7.02 -9.24 2.72
N LEU A 79 7.13 -8.51 1.61
CA LEU A 79 6.60 -8.87 0.32
C LEU A 79 7.75 -9.36 -0.57
N ASN A 80 7.86 -10.67 -0.73
CA ASN A 80 8.88 -11.28 -1.57
C ASN A 80 8.32 -12.52 -2.27
N ALA A 81 9.07 -13.06 -3.22
CA ALA A 81 8.67 -14.21 -4.04
C ALA A 81 8.36 -15.51 -3.25
N LYS A 82 8.70 -15.56 -1.95
CA LYS A 82 8.44 -16.74 -1.11
C LYS A 82 7.03 -16.78 -0.51
N HIS A 83 6.28 -15.67 -0.52
CA HIS A 83 5.02 -15.51 0.21
C HIS A 83 3.87 -15.00 -0.66
N HIS A 84 3.68 -15.59 -1.85
CA HIS A 84 2.65 -15.17 -2.80
C HIS A 84 1.21 -15.25 -2.25
N GLU A 85 0.91 -16.25 -1.41
CA GLU A 85 -0.45 -16.46 -0.88
C GLU A 85 -0.98 -15.28 -0.04
N LYS A 86 -0.07 -14.54 0.61
CA LYS A 86 -0.41 -13.40 1.46
C LYS A 86 -0.18 -12.04 0.78
N GLU A 87 0.22 -12.05 -0.47
CA GLU A 87 0.58 -10.83 -1.20
C GLU A 87 -0.57 -9.82 -1.23
N ALA A 88 -1.77 -10.27 -1.60
CA ALA A 88 -2.95 -9.41 -1.67
C ALA A 88 -3.33 -8.81 -0.31
N GLU A 89 -3.19 -9.58 0.77
CA GLU A 89 -3.44 -9.10 2.13
C GLU A 89 -2.42 -8.05 2.55
N ILE A 90 -1.13 -8.33 2.33
CA ILE A 90 -0.04 -7.40 2.66
C ILE A 90 -0.19 -6.09 1.90
N VAL A 91 -0.48 -6.15 0.59
CA VAL A 91 -0.67 -4.97 -0.25
C VAL A 91 -1.90 -4.17 0.20
N ALA A 92 -3.01 -4.84 0.53
CA ALA A 92 -4.22 -4.19 1.01
C ALA A 92 -3.99 -3.40 2.31
N GLN A 93 -3.07 -3.86 3.15
CA GLN A 93 -2.74 -3.24 4.44
C GLN A 93 -1.56 -2.27 4.38
N ALA A 94 -0.77 -2.28 3.30
CA ALA A 94 0.48 -1.50 3.20
C ALA A 94 0.28 0.02 3.33
N GLY A 95 -0.90 0.54 2.99
CA GLY A 95 -1.24 1.95 3.07
C GLY A 95 -1.79 2.43 4.42
N HIS A 96 -1.98 1.55 5.41
CA HIS A 96 -2.46 1.96 6.74
C HIS A 96 -1.44 2.82 7.49
N LEU A 97 -1.92 3.66 8.41
CA LEU A 97 -1.07 4.48 9.27
C LEU A 97 -0.09 3.62 10.06
N GLY A 98 1.19 3.98 10.01
CA GLY A 98 2.26 3.27 10.72
C GLY A 98 2.58 1.88 10.17
N ALA A 99 1.98 1.46 9.05
CA ALA A 99 2.32 0.19 8.42
C ALA A 99 3.72 0.26 7.80
N VAL A 100 4.53 -0.78 7.99
CA VAL A 100 5.84 -0.93 7.37
C VAL A 100 5.82 -2.14 6.46
N THR A 101 6.12 -1.94 5.18
CA THR A 101 6.19 -3.01 4.19
C THR A 101 7.54 -3.00 3.51
N ILE A 102 8.24 -4.14 3.54
CA ILE A 102 9.50 -4.36 2.83
C ILE A 102 9.16 -5.14 1.56
N ALA A 103 9.42 -4.57 0.39
CA ALA A 103 9.16 -5.21 -0.89
C ALA A 103 10.44 -5.39 -1.71
N THR A 104 10.56 -6.51 -2.41
CA THR A 104 11.59 -6.68 -3.44
C THR A 104 11.08 -6.10 -4.77
N ASN A 105 11.98 -5.73 -5.68
CA ASN A 105 11.65 -5.11 -6.98
C ASN A 105 10.65 -5.91 -7.83
N MET A 106 10.53 -7.22 -7.60
CA MET A 106 9.64 -8.08 -8.38
C MET A 106 8.31 -8.36 -7.67
N ALA A 107 8.23 -8.13 -6.36
CA ALA A 107 7.01 -8.36 -5.58
C ALA A 107 6.15 -7.10 -5.56
N GLY A 108 4.85 -7.25 -5.77
CA GLY A 108 3.90 -6.13 -5.81
C GLY A 108 3.95 -5.29 -7.09
N ARG A 109 4.68 -5.71 -8.12
CA ARG A 109 4.75 -4.99 -9.39
C ARG A 109 3.40 -5.01 -10.10
N GLY A 110 2.91 -3.83 -10.48
CA GLY A 110 1.59 -3.68 -11.12
C GLY A 110 0.43 -3.71 -10.13
N THR A 111 0.69 -3.64 -8.82
CA THR A 111 -0.35 -3.59 -7.79
C THR A 111 -0.37 -2.21 -7.15
N ASP A 112 -1.55 -1.58 -7.12
CA ASP A 112 -1.72 -0.27 -6.49
C ASP A 112 -1.83 -0.40 -4.96
N ILE A 113 -1.06 0.41 -4.24
CA ILE A 113 -1.17 0.55 -2.79
C ILE A 113 -2.05 1.75 -2.49
N MET A 114 -3.21 1.50 -1.90
CA MET A 114 -4.15 2.56 -1.51
C MET A 114 -3.75 3.13 -0.15
N LEU A 115 -3.53 4.44 -0.08
CA LEU A 115 -3.30 5.14 1.19
C LEU A 115 -4.54 5.02 2.08
N GLY A 116 -4.32 4.68 3.34
CA GLY A 116 -5.38 4.37 4.29
C GLY A 116 -5.82 2.91 4.29
N GLY A 117 -5.40 2.12 3.29
CA GLY A 117 -5.77 0.72 3.11
C GLY A 117 -6.87 0.49 2.06
N ASN A 118 -7.11 -0.76 1.70
CA ASN A 118 -8.11 -1.15 0.72
C ASN A 118 -9.44 -1.53 1.40
N ALA A 119 -10.41 -0.62 1.37
CA ALA A 119 -11.72 -0.80 1.99
C ALA A 119 -12.50 -1.99 1.41
N GLU A 120 -12.37 -2.26 0.11
CA GLU A 120 -13.02 -3.39 -0.57
C GLU A 120 -12.48 -4.72 -0.04
N TYR A 121 -11.15 -4.84 0.06
CA TYR A 121 -10.52 -6.02 0.62
C TYR A 121 -10.94 -6.25 2.08
N MET A 122 -10.99 -5.18 2.88
CA MET A 122 -11.40 -5.26 4.28
C MET A 122 -12.86 -5.70 4.42
N ALA A 123 -13.77 -5.17 3.60
CA ALA A 123 -15.17 -5.57 3.58
C ALA A 123 -15.32 -7.05 3.20
N LYS A 124 -14.67 -7.51 2.14
CA LYS A 124 -14.66 -8.94 1.72
C LYS A 124 -14.09 -9.85 2.81
N SER A 125 -13.01 -9.43 3.47
CA SER A 125 -12.40 -10.19 4.56
C SER A 125 -13.33 -10.30 5.77
N GLU A 126 -14.10 -9.26 6.07
CA GLU A 126 -15.09 -9.31 7.15
C GLU A 126 -16.23 -10.26 6.83
N LEU A 127 -16.76 -10.23 5.60
CA LEU A 127 -17.80 -11.16 5.17
C LEU A 127 -17.34 -12.62 5.23
N ARG A 128 -16.07 -12.91 4.88
CA ARG A 128 -15.49 -14.25 5.06
C ARG A 128 -15.45 -14.66 6.54
N LYS A 129 -15.10 -13.76 7.44
CA LYS A 129 -15.11 -14.03 8.89
C LYS A 129 -16.53 -14.28 9.44
N GLN A 130 -17.54 -13.70 8.83
CA GLN A 130 -18.96 -13.93 9.14
C GLN A 130 -19.48 -15.25 8.57
N GLY A 131 -18.65 -15.98 7.78
CA GLY A 131 -18.98 -17.31 7.26
C GLY A 131 -19.66 -17.29 5.89
N LEU A 132 -19.66 -16.19 5.15
CA LEU A 132 -20.18 -16.15 3.78
C LEU A 132 -19.20 -16.90 2.85
N SER A 133 -19.76 -17.65 1.89
CA SER A 133 -18.97 -18.32 0.86
C SER A 133 -18.31 -17.32 -0.09
N ASP A 134 -17.17 -17.73 -0.69
CA ASP A 134 -16.46 -16.87 -1.66
C ASP A 134 -17.30 -16.55 -2.89
N GLU A 135 -18.24 -17.43 -3.26
CA GLU A 135 -19.20 -17.24 -4.35
C GLU A 135 -20.18 -16.10 -4.02
N LEU A 136 -20.79 -16.13 -2.83
CA LEU A 136 -21.68 -15.06 -2.35
C LEU A 136 -20.94 -13.71 -2.20
N ILE A 137 -19.67 -13.74 -1.78
CA ILE A 137 -18.83 -12.54 -1.70
C ILE A 137 -18.52 -11.98 -3.08
N ALA A 138 -18.30 -12.82 -4.09
CA ALA A 138 -18.13 -12.38 -5.47
C ALA A 138 -19.41 -11.74 -6.02
N GLU A 139 -20.57 -12.37 -5.78
CA GLU A 139 -21.88 -11.85 -6.19
C GLU A 139 -22.30 -10.59 -5.41
N SER A 140 -21.81 -10.41 -4.18
CA SER A 140 -22.09 -9.20 -3.39
C SER A 140 -21.52 -7.93 -4.02
N ASN A 141 -20.50 -8.04 -4.85
CA ASN A 141 -19.87 -6.94 -5.57
C ASN A 141 -20.27 -6.89 -7.06
N SER A 142 -21.15 -7.77 -7.51
CA SER A 142 -21.68 -7.83 -8.88
C SER A 142 -22.81 -6.83 -9.06
N PHE A 143 -22.89 -6.24 -10.26
CA PHE A 143 -24.01 -5.37 -10.68
C PHE A 143 -25.11 -6.15 -11.41
N ALA A 144 -25.01 -7.48 -11.49
CA ALA A 144 -26.02 -8.29 -12.13
C ALA A 144 -27.37 -8.19 -11.38
N GLU A 145 -28.46 -8.08 -12.10
CA GLU A 145 -29.80 -8.11 -11.51
C GLU A 145 -30.07 -9.51 -10.96
N THR A 146 -30.55 -9.60 -9.73
CA THR A 146 -30.91 -10.85 -9.07
C THR A 146 -32.04 -10.62 -8.09
N ASP A 147 -32.94 -11.61 -7.99
CA ASP A 147 -34.04 -11.65 -7.02
C ASP A 147 -33.74 -12.63 -5.87
N ASP A 148 -32.52 -13.19 -5.83
CA ASP A 148 -32.11 -14.12 -4.79
C ASP A 148 -31.94 -13.40 -3.45
N PRO A 149 -32.72 -13.76 -2.41
CA PRO A 149 -32.69 -13.09 -1.12
C PRO A 149 -31.34 -13.23 -0.41
N GLU A 150 -30.60 -14.32 -0.63
CA GLU A 150 -29.27 -14.52 -0.03
C GLU A 150 -28.24 -13.55 -0.63
N ILE A 151 -28.28 -13.37 -1.96
CA ILE A 151 -27.39 -12.44 -2.66
C ILE A 151 -27.74 -11.00 -2.28
N LEU A 152 -29.01 -10.65 -2.17
CA LEU A 152 -29.45 -9.32 -1.74
C LEU A 152 -29.00 -9.00 -0.32
N ALA A 153 -29.11 -9.98 0.61
CA ALA A 153 -28.61 -9.84 1.97
C ALA A 153 -27.08 -9.68 2.01
N ALA A 154 -26.35 -10.45 1.21
CA ALA A 154 -24.89 -10.33 1.08
C ALA A 154 -24.47 -8.97 0.53
N ARG A 155 -25.21 -8.43 -0.46
CA ARG A 155 -24.98 -7.07 -1.01
C ARG A 155 -25.20 -5.99 0.04
N ALA A 156 -26.26 -6.08 0.81
CA ALA A 156 -26.54 -5.13 1.89
C ALA A 156 -25.44 -5.15 2.96
N ALA A 157 -25.03 -6.34 3.39
CA ALA A 157 -23.93 -6.51 4.36
C ALA A 157 -22.59 -5.98 3.82
N TYR A 158 -22.29 -6.26 2.55
CA TYR A 158 -21.09 -5.72 1.88
C TYR A 158 -21.12 -4.20 1.80
N ALA A 159 -22.24 -3.61 1.39
CA ALA A 159 -22.36 -2.15 1.26
C ALA A 159 -22.19 -1.43 2.60
N GLU A 160 -22.72 -1.99 3.69
CA GLU A 160 -22.55 -1.46 5.04
C GLU A 160 -21.09 -1.56 5.51
N ALA A 161 -20.48 -2.73 5.38
CA ALA A 161 -19.08 -2.94 5.71
C ALA A 161 -18.16 -2.04 4.89
N TYR A 162 -18.36 -1.98 3.58
CA TYR A 162 -17.59 -1.12 2.68
C TYR A 162 -17.71 0.37 3.05
N LYS A 163 -18.91 0.87 3.32
CA LYS A 163 -19.13 2.27 3.72
C LYS A 163 -18.39 2.61 5.01
N ARG A 164 -18.40 1.70 5.99
CA ARG A 164 -17.69 1.87 7.26
C ARG A 164 -16.18 1.91 7.05
N PHE A 165 -15.61 0.92 6.36
CA PHE A 165 -14.18 0.88 6.08
C PHE A 165 -13.73 2.01 5.17
N LYS A 166 -14.54 2.39 4.18
CA LYS A 166 -14.25 3.52 3.31
C LYS A 166 -14.12 4.83 4.07
N ALA A 167 -15.01 5.09 5.03
CA ALA A 167 -14.95 6.29 5.85
C ALA A 167 -13.68 6.32 6.73
N GLU A 168 -13.22 5.16 7.21
CA GLU A 168 -11.99 5.05 7.99
C GLU A 168 -10.74 5.21 7.11
N THR A 169 -10.68 4.49 5.99
CA THR A 169 -9.53 4.55 5.07
C THR A 169 -9.37 5.93 4.45
N ASP A 170 -10.47 6.64 4.15
CA ASP A 170 -10.41 8.00 3.61
C ASP A 170 -9.84 9.00 4.64
N LYS A 171 -10.15 8.84 5.93
CA LYS A 171 -9.55 9.65 7.00
C LYS A 171 -8.04 9.39 7.10
N GLN A 172 -7.62 8.12 7.08
CA GLN A 172 -6.20 7.73 7.11
C GLN A 172 -5.46 8.20 5.85
N ALA A 173 -6.09 8.08 4.68
CA ALA A 173 -5.53 8.55 3.41
C ALA A 173 -5.30 10.05 3.41
N ALA A 174 -6.22 10.84 3.96
CA ALA A 174 -6.06 12.31 4.05
C ALA A 174 -4.82 12.70 4.87
N VAL A 175 -4.57 12.03 5.99
CA VAL A 175 -3.37 12.25 6.82
C VAL A 175 -2.10 11.82 6.07
N SER A 176 -2.10 10.66 5.44
CA SER A 176 -0.94 10.14 4.70
C SER A 176 -0.62 10.97 3.47
N TYR A 177 -1.65 11.43 2.74
CA TYR A 177 -1.48 12.21 1.51
C TYR A 177 -0.80 13.57 1.75
N THR A 178 -1.04 14.21 2.89
CA THR A 178 -0.40 15.50 3.24
C THR A 178 1.09 15.36 3.56
N HIS A 179 1.59 14.12 3.72
CA HIS A 179 2.95 13.84 4.16
C HIS A 179 3.70 12.87 3.23
N LEU A 180 3.27 12.73 1.98
CA LEU A 180 3.89 11.79 1.05
C LEU A 180 5.32 12.22 0.73
N THR A 181 6.30 11.45 1.18
CA THR A 181 7.70 11.53 0.78
C THR A 181 8.08 10.19 0.15
N LEU A 182 8.59 10.22 -1.08
CA LEU A 182 9.16 9.04 -1.73
C LEU A 182 10.68 9.18 -1.68
N PRO A 183 11.40 8.32 -0.94
CA PRO A 183 12.83 8.17 -1.15
C PRO A 183 13.05 7.42 -2.47
N THR A 184 13.87 7.98 -3.34
CA THR A 184 14.38 7.32 -4.55
C THR A 184 15.46 6.29 -4.21
#